data_dfc169a31965df3684655dae58fd8afc
#
_entry.id   dfc169a31965df3684655dae58fd8afc
#
_cell.length_a   1.000
_cell.length_b   1.000
_cell.length_c   1.000
_cell.angle_alpha   90.00
_cell.angle_beta   90.00
_cell.angle_gamma   90.00
#
_symmetry.space_group_name_H-M   'P 1'
#
loop_
_entity.id
_entity.type
_entity.pdbx_description
1 polymer ?
#
loop_
_entity_poly.entity_id
_entity_poly.type
_entity_poly.pdbx_seq_one_letter_code
_entity_poly.pdbx_strand_id
1 'polypeptide(L)'
;MLAIILPALLAGLVAILVTLAIERFGGLVGGVLGTIPSTIIPAAAGVYYLDGKQALLSSMSIVPLGMMVNGLFLGVWILLPKYVANRKNPLFITTICSILVWAIFAYLAFIIADYTTSIDLSPFILGLLGLFFLILVSVFFNIKTRPSP
;
A
#
# COMPACT_ATOMS: atom_id res chain seq x y z
N MET A 1 24.34 0.61 9.64
CA MET A 1 23.79 -0.70 9.22
C MET A 1 22.73 -1.23 10.19
N LEU A 2 22.96 -1.28 11.50
CA LEU A 2 21.96 -1.78 12.48
C LEU A 2 20.64 -1.00 12.44
N ALA A 3 20.70 0.30 12.24
CA ALA A 3 19.53 1.19 12.16
C ALA A 3 18.60 0.92 10.97
N ILE A 4 19.09 0.26 9.92
CA ILE A 4 18.28 -0.15 8.76
C ILE A 4 17.80 -1.60 8.95
N ILE A 5 18.65 -2.47 9.44
CA ILE A 5 18.36 -3.91 9.56
C ILE A 5 17.29 -4.15 10.61
N LEU A 6 17.35 -3.48 11.75
CA LEU A 6 16.40 -3.70 12.85
C LEU A 6 14.95 -3.35 12.47
N PRO A 7 14.65 -2.17 11.90
CA PRO A 7 13.29 -1.88 11.40
C PRO A 7 12.82 -2.85 10.32
N ALA A 8 13.71 -3.29 9.42
CA ALA A 8 13.36 -4.24 8.37
C ALA A 8 12.99 -5.63 8.95
N LEU A 9 13.76 -6.13 9.93
CA LEU A 9 13.45 -7.38 10.63
C LEU A 9 12.13 -7.28 11.41
N LEU A 10 11.90 -6.16 12.09
CA LEU A 10 10.65 -5.93 12.82
C LEU A 10 9.45 -5.84 11.88
N ALA A 11 9.58 -5.18 10.73
CA ALA A 11 8.53 -5.12 9.72
C ALA A 11 8.22 -6.53 9.16
N GLY A 12 9.24 -7.33 8.87
CA GLY A 12 9.09 -8.72 8.44
C GLY A 12 8.40 -9.58 9.50
N LEU A 13 8.79 -9.45 10.76
CA LEU A 13 8.15 -10.17 11.86
C LEU A 13 6.67 -9.79 12.01
N VAL A 14 6.36 -8.50 11.97
CA VAL A 14 4.96 -8.01 12.02
C VAL A 14 4.16 -8.56 10.85
N ALA A 15 4.70 -8.55 9.63
CA ALA A 15 4.02 -9.10 8.45
C ALA A 15 3.70 -10.60 8.63
N ILE A 16 4.65 -11.39 9.13
CA ILE A 16 4.44 -12.81 9.42
C ILE A 16 3.35 -13.01 10.47
N LEU A 17 3.40 -12.27 11.58
CA LEU A 17 2.42 -12.38 12.65
C LEU A 17 1.00 -12.00 12.18
N VAL A 18 0.87 -10.96 11.37
CA VAL A 18 -0.41 -10.55 10.78
C VAL A 18 -0.92 -11.64 9.84
N THR A 19 -0.08 -12.21 9.00
CA THR A 19 -0.47 -13.31 8.09
C THR A 19 -0.97 -14.52 8.87
N LEU A 20 -0.25 -14.95 9.89
CA LEU A 20 -0.66 -16.05 10.77
C LEU A 20 -1.99 -15.76 11.50
N ALA A 21 -2.20 -14.51 11.92
CA ALA A 21 -3.45 -14.10 12.56
C ALA A 21 -4.62 -14.15 11.56
N ILE A 22 -4.40 -13.70 10.30
CA ILE A 22 -5.40 -13.78 9.23
C ILE A 22 -5.80 -15.23 8.97
N GLU A 23 -4.82 -16.12 8.85
CA GLU A 23 -5.08 -17.53 8.62
C GLU A 23 -5.83 -18.20 9.79
N ARG A 24 -5.51 -17.81 11.03
CA ARG A 24 -6.09 -18.41 12.23
C ARG A 24 -7.50 -17.92 12.55
N PHE A 25 -7.78 -16.63 12.36
CA PHE A 25 -9.03 -15.99 12.77
C PHE A 25 -10.05 -15.83 11.63
N GLY A 26 -9.68 -16.21 10.41
CA GLY A 26 -10.57 -16.23 9.25
C GLY A 26 -10.79 -14.86 8.59
N GLY A 27 -11.60 -14.84 7.54
CA GLY A 27 -11.68 -13.74 6.58
C GLY A 27 -12.16 -12.40 7.14
N LEU A 28 -13.07 -12.38 8.12
CA LEU A 28 -13.62 -11.12 8.65
C LEU A 28 -12.58 -10.40 9.53
N VAL A 29 -12.00 -11.12 10.51
CA VAL A 29 -10.95 -10.59 11.38
C VAL A 29 -9.67 -10.37 10.57
N GLY A 30 -9.36 -11.31 9.67
CA GLY A 30 -8.23 -11.20 8.75
C GLY A 30 -8.32 -9.98 7.84
N GLY A 31 -9.50 -9.67 7.30
CA GLY A 31 -9.72 -8.47 6.50
C GLY A 31 -9.43 -7.20 7.28
N VAL A 32 -9.91 -7.08 8.52
CA VAL A 32 -9.63 -5.93 9.39
C VAL A 32 -8.14 -5.84 9.72
N LEU A 33 -7.51 -6.94 10.13
CA LEU A 33 -6.07 -6.95 10.45
C LEU A 33 -5.20 -6.64 9.23
N GLY A 34 -5.57 -7.13 8.05
CA GLY A 34 -4.87 -6.84 6.79
C GLY A 34 -4.98 -5.39 6.32
N THR A 35 -6.03 -4.66 6.75
CA THR A 35 -6.18 -3.23 6.43
C THR A 35 -5.41 -2.32 7.36
N ILE A 36 -5.03 -2.80 8.54
CA ILE A 36 -4.19 -2.03 9.47
C ILE A 36 -2.75 -2.05 8.94
N PRO A 37 -2.15 -0.90 8.61
CA PRO A 37 -0.77 -0.83 8.11
C PRO A 37 0.24 -1.07 9.24
N SER A 38 0.20 -2.25 9.84
CA SER A 38 0.99 -2.62 11.03
C SER A 38 2.50 -2.52 10.80
N THR A 39 2.95 -2.72 9.56
CA THR A 39 4.36 -2.57 9.17
C THR A 39 4.84 -1.11 9.14
N ILE A 40 3.91 -0.16 9.21
CA ILE A 40 4.26 1.28 9.23
C ILE A 40 4.96 1.67 10.54
N ILE A 41 4.65 0.98 11.65
CA ILE A 41 5.22 1.28 12.97
C ILE A 41 6.74 1.07 12.98
N PRO A 42 7.29 -0.11 12.61
CA PRO A 42 8.73 -0.29 12.52
C PRO A 42 9.39 0.59 11.45
N ALA A 43 8.72 0.85 10.32
CA ALA A 43 9.22 1.76 9.30
C ALA A 43 9.32 3.20 9.84
N ALA A 44 8.29 3.70 10.52
CA ALA A 44 8.27 5.00 11.17
C ALA A 44 9.38 5.14 12.23
N ALA A 45 9.58 4.10 13.04
CA ALA A 45 10.67 4.06 14.00
C ALA A 45 12.04 4.14 13.29
N GLY A 46 12.22 3.42 12.18
CA GLY A 46 13.45 3.49 11.38
C GLY A 46 13.75 4.91 10.87
N VAL A 47 12.76 5.57 10.28
CA VAL A 47 12.89 6.96 9.80
C VAL A 47 13.20 7.91 10.95
N TYR A 48 12.50 7.77 12.07
CA TYR A 48 12.75 8.60 13.26
C TYR A 48 14.19 8.49 13.79
N TYR A 49 14.71 7.25 13.86
CA TYR A 49 16.07 7.01 14.35
C TYR A 49 17.17 7.47 13.38
N LEU A 50 16.92 7.42 12.07
CA LEU A 50 17.90 7.81 11.05
C LEU A 50 17.89 9.31 10.77
N ASP A 51 16.71 9.88 10.58
CA ASP A 51 16.55 11.23 10.00
C ASP A 51 15.77 12.18 10.93
N GLY A 52 15.31 11.69 12.08
CA GLY A 52 14.67 12.48 13.11
C GLY A 52 13.18 12.77 12.89
N LYS A 53 12.65 13.61 13.80
CA LYS A 53 11.20 13.90 13.86
C LYS A 53 10.66 14.57 12.60
N GLN A 54 11.41 15.48 11.99
CA GLN A 54 10.94 16.24 10.82
C GLN A 54 10.76 15.31 9.62
N ALA A 55 11.73 14.43 9.36
CA ALA A 55 11.66 13.44 8.31
C ALA A 55 10.52 12.45 8.53
N LEU A 56 10.29 12.03 9.78
CA LEU A 56 9.16 11.20 10.13
C LEU A 56 7.82 11.88 9.78
N LEU A 57 7.61 13.12 10.20
CA LEU A 57 6.37 13.84 9.92
C LEU A 57 6.13 14.00 8.41
N SER A 58 7.17 14.35 7.66
CA SER A 58 7.09 14.46 6.20
C SER A 58 6.76 13.11 5.56
N SER A 59 7.44 12.04 5.95
CA SER A 59 7.20 10.69 5.42
C SER A 59 5.79 10.19 5.75
N MET A 60 5.31 10.41 6.97
CA MET A 60 3.97 9.97 7.38
C MET A 60 2.86 10.72 6.65
N SER A 61 3.06 11.98 6.28
CA SER A 61 2.07 12.75 5.54
C SER A 61 1.84 12.23 4.11
N ILE A 62 2.82 11.52 3.51
CA ILE A 62 2.72 10.94 2.16
C ILE A 62 2.16 9.50 2.18
N VAL A 63 2.08 8.87 3.34
CA VAL A 63 1.59 7.48 3.48
C VAL A 63 0.25 7.22 2.77
N PRO A 64 -0.77 8.10 2.84
CA PRO A 64 -2.04 7.87 2.14
C PRO A 64 -1.89 7.77 0.62
N LEU A 65 -0.92 8.47 0.03
CA LEU A 65 -0.60 8.33 -1.39
C LEU A 65 -0.04 6.93 -1.71
N GLY A 66 0.85 6.42 -0.87
CA GLY A 66 1.36 5.05 -0.98
C GLY A 66 0.27 3.99 -0.80
N MET A 67 -0.67 4.23 0.12
CA MET A 67 -1.84 3.34 0.31
C MET A 67 -2.75 3.33 -0.92
N MET A 68 -2.92 4.45 -1.62
CA MET A 68 -3.65 4.50 -2.88
C MET A 68 -2.97 3.60 -3.95
N VAL A 69 -1.65 3.65 -4.07
CA VAL A 69 -0.89 2.79 -5.01
C VAL A 69 -1.07 1.31 -4.67
N ASN A 70 -1.05 0.96 -3.38
CA ASN A 70 -1.34 -0.40 -2.93
C ASN A 70 -2.81 -0.81 -3.21
N GLY A 71 -3.75 0.12 -3.09
CA GLY A 71 -5.14 -0.09 -3.49
C GLY A 71 -5.30 -0.44 -4.96
N LEU A 72 -4.55 0.22 -5.85
CA LEU A 72 -4.53 -0.11 -7.28
C LEU A 72 -3.93 -1.50 -7.54
N PHE A 73 -2.86 -1.87 -6.85
CA PHE A 73 -2.29 -3.21 -6.90
C PHE A 73 -3.33 -4.28 -6.55
N LEU A 74 -4.03 -4.12 -5.42
CA LEU A 74 -5.09 -5.03 -5.00
C LEU A 74 -6.26 -5.04 -5.98
N GLY A 75 -6.58 -3.89 -6.59
CA GLY A 75 -7.60 -3.77 -7.61
C GLY A 75 -7.32 -4.63 -8.84
N VAL A 76 -6.07 -4.69 -9.29
CA VAL A 76 -5.65 -5.60 -10.37
C VAL A 76 -5.85 -7.05 -9.96
N TRP A 77 -5.48 -7.42 -8.72
CA TRP A 77 -5.69 -8.76 -8.16
C TRP A 77 -7.16 -9.18 -8.12
N ILE A 78 -8.08 -8.26 -7.90
CA ILE A 78 -9.52 -8.53 -7.86
C ILE A 78 -10.10 -8.65 -9.28
N LEU A 79 -9.68 -7.79 -10.19
CA LEU A 79 -10.31 -7.70 -11.51
C LEU A 79 -9.69 -8.61 -12.56
N LEU A 80 -8.35 -8.69 -12.62
CA LEU A 80 -7.64 -9.34 -13.70
C LEU A 80 -7.87 -10.86 -13.78
N PRO A 81 -7.99 -11.62 -12.68
CA PRO A 81 -8.24 -13.05 -12.75
C PRO A 81 -9.44 -13.44 -13.60
N LYS A 82 -10.51 -12.62 -13.60
CA LYS A 82 -11.72 -12.85 -14.40
C LYS A 82 -11.44 -12.86 -15.91
N TYR A 83 -10.46 -12.07 -16.35
CA TYR A 83 -10.12 -11.94 -17.77
C TYR A 83 -9.04 -12.93 -18.23
N VAL A 84 -8.22 -13.42 -17.30
CA VAL A 84 -7.10 -14.32 -17.63
C VAL A 84 -7.34 -15.77 -17.20
N ALA A 85 -8.55 -16.10 -16.69
CA ALA A 85 -8.88 -17.44 -16.20
C ALA A 85 -8.56 -18.56 -17.20
N ASN A 86 -8.76 -18.31 -18.50
CA ASN A 86 -8.54 -19.29 -19.57
C ASN A 86 -7.07 -19.31 -20.09
N ARG A 87 -6.17 -18.56 -19.50
CA ARG A 87 -4.76 -18.55 -19.89
C ARG A 87 -3.98 -19.65 -19.17
N LYS A 88 -2.83 -20.04 -19.76
CA LYS A 88 -2.02 -21.16 -19.26
C LYS A 88 -1.52 -20.99 -17.82
N ASN A 89 -1.24 -19.75 -17.39
CA ASN A 89 -0.77 -19.42 -16.03
C ASN A 89 -1.45 -18.13 -15.50
N PRO A 90 -2.72 -18.19 -15.10
CA PRO A 90 -3.48 -16.99 -14.73
C PRO A 90 -2.90 -16.28 -13.49
N LEU A 91 -2.43 -17.04 -12.50
CA LEU A 91 -1.79 -16.47 -11.30
C LEU A 91 -0.51 -15.70 -11.64
N PHE A 92 0.37 -16.29 -12.46
CA PHE A 92 1.62 -15.65 -12.85
C PHE A 92 1.36 -14.33 -13.61
N ILE A 93 0.42 -14.35 -14.57
CA ILE A 93 0.03 -13.17 -15.32
C ILE A 93 -0.51 -12.08 -14.38
N THR A 94 -1.40 -12.45 -13.47
CA THR A 94 -1.98 -11.52 -12.49
C THR A 94 -0.91 -10.91 -11.60
N THR A 95 0.02 -11.71 -11.10
CA THR A 95 1.14 -11.24 -10.26
C THR A 95 2.01 -10.23 -11.00
N ILE A 96 2.46 -10.57 -12.21
CA ILE A 96 3.33 -9.69 -12.99
C ILE A 96 2.61 -8.38 -13.34
N CYS A 97 1.35 -8.45 -13.81
CA CYS A 97 0.57 -7.25 -14.12
C CYS A 97 0.36 -6.36 -12.89
N SER A 98 0.07 -6.96 -11.73
CA SER A 98 -0.11 -6.21 -10.48
C SER A 98 1.17 -5.50 -10.05
N ILE A 99 2.31 -6.18 -10.13
CA ILE A 99 3.63 -5.60 -9.81
C ILE A 99 3.97 -4.47 -10.79
N LEU A 100 3.72 -4.65 -12.08
CA LEU A 100 3.98 -3.61 -13.09
C LEU A 100 3.11 -2.37 -12.86
N VAL A 101 1.82 -2.56 -12.62
CA VAL A 101 0.91 -1.46 -12.28
C VAL A 101 1.38 -0.74 -11.02
N TRP A 102 1.72 -1.50 -9.97
CA TRP A 102 2.25 -0.94 -8.73
C TRP A 102 3.53 -0.13 -8.97
N ALA A 103 4.49 -0.67 -9.71
CA ALA A 103 5.77 -0.01 -9.98
C ALA A 103 5.60 1.30 -10.77
N ILE A 104 4.72 1.29 -11.80
CA ILE A 104 4.43 2.48 -12.59
C ILE A 104 3.80 3.57 -11.72
N PHE A 105 2.76 3.24 -10.95
CA PHE A 105 2.09 4.23 -10.10
C PHE A 105 2.94 4.66 -8.90
N ALA A 106 3.78 3.79 -8.33
CA ALA A 106 4.75 4.15 -7.31
C ALA A 106 5.79 5.14 -7.84
N TYR A 107 6.29 4.92 -9.07
CA TYR A 107 7.22 5.83 -9.73
C TYR A 107 6.58 7.20 -10.03
N LEU A 108 5.35 7.22 -10.52
CA LEU A 108 4.61 8.46 -10.73
C LEU A 108 4.36 9.20 -9.41
N ALA A 109 3.97 8.49 -8.36
CA ALA A 109 3.79 9.07 -7.04
C ALA A 109 5.09 9.67 -6.48
N PHE A 110 6.22 9.01 -6.71
CA PHE A 110 7.54 9.52 -6.35
C PHE A 110 7.87 10.82 -7.09
N ILE A 111 7.67 10.87 -8.42
CA ILE A 111 7.90 12.10 -9.22
C ILE A 111 7.01 13.25 -8.73
N ILE A 112 5.73 12.97 -8.45
CA ILE A 112 4.80 13.98 -7.95
C ILE A 112 5.26 14.49 -6.57
N ALA A 113 5.68 13.60 -5.67
CA ALA A 113 6.17 13.97 -4.36
C ALA A 113 7.44 14.82 -4.43
N ASP A 114 8.39 14.47 -5.29
CA ASP A 114 9.62 15.23 -5.52
C ASP A 114 9.34 16.62 -6.12
N TYR A 115 8.46 16.69 -7.11
CA TYR A 115 8.05 17.97 -7.72
C TYR A 115 7.36 18.88 -6.71
N THR A 116 6.47 18.36 -5.86
CA THR A 116 5.74 19.16 -4.88
C THR A 116 6.62 19.67 -3.76
N THR A 117 7.66 18.92 -3.38
CA THR A 117 8.71 19.43 -2.46
C THR A 117 9.51 20.56 -3.08
N SER A 118 9.76 20.53 -4.39
CA SER A 118 10.50 21.59 -5.09
C SER A 118 9.74 22.92 -5.18
N ILE A 119 8.42 22.92 -5.06
CA ILE A 119 7.54 24.11 -5.08
C ILE A 119 7.01 24.48 -3.68
N ASP A 120 7.64 24.00 -2.61
CA ASP A 120 7.27 24.24 -1.20
C ASP A 120 5.81 23.87 -0.86
N LEU A 121 5.21 22.97 -1.63
CA LEU A 121 3.88 22.47 -1.33
C LEU A 121 3.94 21.52 -0.14
N SER A 122 3.05 21.73 0.84
CA SER A 122 3.02 20.89 2.03
C SER A 122 2.77 19.42 1.67
N PRO A 123 3.63 18.48 2.11
CA PRO A 123 3.42 17.03 1.92
C PRO A 123 2.05 16.54 2.42
N PHE A 124 1.45 17.25 3.36
CA PHE A 124 0.12 16.96 3.88
C PHE A 124 -0.97 17.06 2.80
N ILE A 125 -0.86 18.01 1.88
CA ILE A 125 -1.81 18.18 0.76
C ILE A 125 -1.77 16.95 -0.16
N LEU A 126 -0.57 16.43 -0.44
CA LEU A 126 -0.40 15.18 -1.19
C LEU A 126 -1.05 13.99 -0.48
N GLY A 127 -0.86 13.90 0.83
CA GLY A 127 -1.51 12.88 1.64
C GLY A 127 -3.03 12.94 1.56
N LEU A 128 -3.61 14.15 1.65
CA LEU A 128 -5.07 14.35 1.50
C LEU A 128 -5.57 13.96 0.11
N LEU A 129 -4.84 14.33 -0.95
CA LEU A 129 -5.18 13.91 -2.32
C LEU A 129 -5.10 12.39 -2.46
N GLY A 130 -4.05 11.75 -1.92
CA GLY A 130 -3.92 10.29 -1.89
C GLY A 130 -5.08 9.63 -1.17
N LEU A 131 -5.51 10.14 -0.03
CA LEU A 131 -6.67 9.66 0.71
C LEU A 131 -7.98 9.80 -0.09
N PHE A 132 -8.18 10.95 -0.73
CA PHE A 132 -9.36 11.19 -1.57
C PHE A 132 -9.43 10.19 -2.72
N PHE A 133 -8.33 9.99 -3.46
CA PHE A 133 -8.27 9.01 -4.54
C PHE A 133 -8.42 7.57 -4.04
N LEU A 134 -7.86 7.23 -2.87
CA LEU A 134 -8.04 5.92 -2.25
C LEU A 134 -9.53 5.64 -1.97
N ILE A 135 -10.27 6.60 -1.44
CA ILE A 135 -11.71 6.48 -1.21
C ILE A 135 -12.46 6.28 -2.52
N LEU A 136 -12.16 7.08 -3.56
CA LEU A 136 -12.78 6.95 -4.89
C LEU A 136 -12.53 5.55 -5.49
N VAL A 137 -11.30 5.08 -5.45
CA VAL A 137 -10.92 3.75 -5.93
C VAL A 137 -11.67 2.66 -5.15
N SER A 138 -11.72 2.77 -3.81
CA SER A 138 -12.43 1.81 -2.95
C SER A 138 -13.93 1.75 -3.27
N VAL A 139 -14.58 2.90 -3.44
CA VAL A 139 -16.00 2.99 -3.81
C VAL A 139 -16.23 2.36 -5.19
N PHE A 140 -15.39 2.67 -6.17
CA PHE A 140 -15.48 2.11 -7.53
C PHE A 140 -15.37 0.59 -7.52
N PHE A 141 -14.40 0.03 -6.80
CA PHE A 141 -14.25 -1.42 -6.68
C PHE A 141 -15.42 -2.06 -5.96
N ASN A 142 -15.94 -1.45 -4.89
CA ASN A 142 -17.10 -1.96 -4.15
C ASN A 142 -18.33 -2.05 -5.06
N ILE A 143 -18.61 -1.02 -5.86
CA ILE A 143 -19.75 -1.02 -6.79
C ILE A 143 -19.59 -2.12 -7.85
N LYS A 144 -18.37 -2.29 -8.39
CA LYS A 144 -18.11 -3.23 -9.48
C LYS A 144 -18.06 -4.71 -9.04
N THR A 145 -17.79 -4.97 -7.76
CA THR A 145 -17.66 -6.33 -7.22
C THR A 145 -18.88 -6.82 -6.48
N ARG A 146 -19.89 -5.97 -6.25
CA ARG A 146 -21.17 -6.42 -5.67
C ARG A 146 -21.80 -7.47 -6.59
N PRO A 147 -22.20 -8.65 -6.05
CA PRO A 147 -23.05 -9.56 -6.82
C PRO A 147 -24.35 -8.82 -7.16
N SER A 148 -24.77 -8.91 -8.42
CA SER A 148 -26.13 -8.49 -8.80
C SER A 148 -27.14 -9.30 -7.98
N PRO A 149 -28.18 -8.67 -7.42
CA PRO A 149 -29.25 -9.33 -6.67
C PRO A 149 -29.93 -10.42 -7.49
#